data_aa4309010f84b309d8e44c9bc0dd7f36
#
_entry.id   aa4309010f84b309d8e44c9bc0dd7f36
#
_cell.length_a   1.000
_cell.length_b   1.000
_cell.length_c   1.000
_cell.angle_alpha   90.00
_cell.angle_beta   90.00
_cell.angle_gamma   90.00
#
_symmetry.space_group_name_H-M   'P 1'
#
loop_
_entity.id
_entity.type
_entity.pdbx_description
1 polymer ?
#
loop_
_entity_poly.entity_id
_entity_poly.type
_entity_poly.pdbx_seq_one_letter_code
_entity_poly.pdbx_strand_id
1 'polypeptide(L)'
;VRLLEKPALKDSHRGPAQLRGTLRHQRHCTCGEVAAKCPVWGPVLAWLPSHDNQPLAVKLKKLMEGIAPDASASGSASWVVESYQDDFKLPFLEDPSLEIRVIHLTRDVRSWVHSRSRDGRKRGHWLPGFIPLLRWWRMSARHEMQLNRCGKPVFRLGYEELALRPEQTLRRLCDWLNLEFAEAMLAPVAQSSSHILAGNRVRFDAERGSTIYYDAEWMAMGASVAQLALAWPPLAALNRRLVYSAKRR
;
A
#
# COMPACT_ATOMS: atom_id res chain seq x y z
N VAL A 1 -10.76 -3.04 -0.50
CA VAL A 1 -11.30 -3.73 -1.69
C VAL A 1 -11.58 -5.19 -1.41
N ARG A 2 -10.61 -6.06 -1.15
CA ARG A 2 -10.85 -7.51 -0.94
C ARG A 2 -11.84 -7.84 0.15
N LEU A 3 -11.84 -7.09 1.25
CA LEU A 3 -12.77 -7.31 2.35
C LEU A 3 -14.21 -6.98 1.96
N LEU A 4 -14.38 -6.04 1.03
CA LEU A 4 -15.69 -5.64 0.51
C LEU A 4 -16.20 -6.59 -0.57
N GLU A 5 -15.31 -7.12 -1.43
CA GLU A 5 -15.70 -7.95 -2.57
C GLU A 5 -15.95 -9.41 -2.23
N LYS A 6 -15.37 -9.89 -1.13
CA LYS A 6 -15.51 -11.32 -0.77
C LYS A 6 -16.33 -11.45 0.48
N PRO A 7 -17.59 -11.83 0.33
CA PRO A 7 -18.43 -12.29 1.43
C PRO A 7 -17.88 -13.58 2.05
N ALA A 8 -16.91 -14.21 1.37
CA ALA A 8 -16.38 -15.47 1.79
C ALA A 8 -15.99 -15.46 3.26
N LEU A 9 -16.46 -16.44 3.96
CA LEU A 9 -16.09 -16.74 5.34
C LEU A 9 -14.57 -16.84 5.50
N LYS A 10 -13.87 -17.22 4.43
CA LYS A 10 -12.40 -17.20 4.35
C LYS A 10 -11.95 -16.22 3.29
N ASP A 11 -10.99 -15.40 3.63
CA ASP A 11 -10.28 -14.63 2.61
C ASP A 11 -9.58 -15.55 1.62
N SER A 12 -9.40 -15.02 0.43
CA SER A 12 -8.77 -15.76 -0.63
C SER A 12 -7.42 -16.35 -0.21
N HIS A 13 -7.08 -17.48 -0.80
CA HIS A 13 -5.78 -18.14 -0.66
C HIS A 13 -4.58 -17.25 -1.09
N ARG A 14 -4.85 -16.09 -1.70
CA ARG A 14 -3.87 -15.11 -2.13
C ARG A 14 -3.84 -13.94 -1.16
N GLY A 15 -2.77 -13.79 -0.42
CA GLY A 15 -2.58 -12.71 0.54
C GLY A 15 -1.56 -13.08 1.60
N PRO A 16 -1.21 -12.16 2.49
CA PRO A 16 -0.32 -12.44 3.60
C PRO A 16 -0.81 -13.65 4.40
N ALA A 17 0.09 -14.56 4.74
CA ALA A 17 -0.24 -15.82 5.40
C ALA A 17 -1.06 -15.63 6.69
N GLN A 18 -0.80 -14.52 7.42
CA GLN A 18 -1.51 -14.16 8.65
C GLN A 18 -2.98 -13.77 8.45
N LEU A 19 -3.40 -13.51 7.21
CA LEU A 19 -4.78 -13.17 6.90
C LEU A 19 -5.57 -14.37 6.36
N ARG A 20 -4.88 -15.46 6.05
CA ARG A 20 -5.50 -16.66 5.52
C ARG A 20 -6.27 -17.37 6.62
N GLY A 21 -7.49 -17.76 6.32
CA GLY A 21 -8.33 -18.54 7.23
C GLY A 21 -9.00 -17.74 8.35
N THR A 22 -8.71 -16.45 8.49
CA THR A 22 -9.39 -15.58 9.46
C THR A 22 -10.62 -14.96 8.82
N LEU A 23 -11.76 -15.10 9.47
CA LEU A 23 -12.98 -14.45 9.03
C LEU A 23 -12.84 -12.93 9.08
N ARG A 24 -13.39 -12.21 8.09
CA ARG A 24 -13.24 -10.76 8.01
C ARG A 24 -13.72 -10.02 9.26
N HIS A 25 -14.80 -10.49 9.90
CA HIS A 25 -15.36 -9.89 11.11
C HIS A 25 -14.54 -10.17 12.40
N GLN A 26 -13.64 -11.15 12.38
CA GLN A 26 -12.78 -11.54 13.50
C GLN A 26 -11.39 -10.86 13.43
N ARG A 27 -11.12 -10.08 12.40
CA ARG A 27 -9.82 -9.41 12.25
C ARG A 27 -9.69 -8.27 13.23
N HIS A 28 -8.48 -8.09 13.75
CA HIS A 28 -8.15 -6.92 14.57
C HIS A 28 -7.91 -5.69 13.69
N CYS A 29 -8.59 -4.63 14.06
CA CYS A 29 -8.41 -3.30 13.50
C CYS A 29 -7.27 -2.56 14.23
N THR A 30 -6.65 -1.60 13.58
CA THR A 30 -5.65 -0.73 14.21
C THR A 30 -6.22 0.15 15.33
N CYS A 31 -7.52 0.33 15.41
CA CYS A 31 -8.17 1.00 16.55
C CYS A 31 -8.24 0.14 17.82
N GLY A 32 -7.69 -1.09 17.82
CA GLY A 32 -7.69 -2.01 18.95
C GLY A 32 -8.87 -2.99 18.99
N GLU A 33 -9.96 -2.70 18.30
CA GLU A 33 -11.15 -3.51 18.29
C GLU A 33 -11.12 -4.63 17.24
N VAL A 34 -11.92 -5.67 17.42
CA VAL A 34 -12.21 -6.58 16.33
C VAL A 34 -13.08 -5.89 15.28
N ALA A 35 -12.96 -6.30 14.03
CA ALA A 35 -13.62 -5.65 12.90
C ALA A 35 -15.14 -5.49 13.10
N ALA A 36 -15.81 -6.48 13.69
CA ALA A 36 -17.24 -6.42 13.97
C ALA A 36 -17.63 -5.35 15.01
N LYS A 37 -16.70 -4.96 15.89
CA LYS A 37 -16.90 -3.92 16.91
C LYS A 37 -16.26 -2.59 16.55
N CYS A 38 -15.47 -2.56 15.47
CA CYS A 38 -14.83 -1.34 15.00
C CYS A 38 -15.89 -0.31 14.57
N PRO A 39 -15.80 0.96 14.98
CA PRO A 39 -16.82 1.97 14.65
C PRO A 39 -16.96 2.20 13.15
N VAL A 40 -15.90 1.98 12.37
CA VAL A 40 -15.91 2.11 10.90
C VAL A 40 -16.33 0.79 10.23
N TRP A 41 -15.71 -0.32 10.61
CA TRP A 41 -15.94 -1.60 9.93
C TRP A 41 -17.19 -2.33 10.41
N GLY A 42 -17.59 -2.18 11.67
CA GLY A 42 -18.75 -2.87 12.24
C GLY A 42 -20.03 -2.63 11.45
N PRO A 43 -20.43 -1.37 11.22
CA PRO A 43 -21.62 -1.05 10.41
C PRO A 43 -21.53 -1.58 8.97
N VAL A 44 -20.35 -1.51 8.34
CA VAL A 44 -20.12 -2.03 6.99
C VAL A 44 -20.25 -3.55 6.96
N LEU A 45 -19.68 -4.25 7.92
CA LEU A 45 -19.73 -5.70 8.00
C LEU A 45 -21.15 -6.22 8.33
N ALA A 46 -21.94 -5.47 9.08
CA ALA A 46 -23.34 -5.78 9.32
C ALA A 46 -24.22 -5.56 8.06
N TRP A 47 -23.88 -4.57 7.25
CA TRP A 47 -24.59 -4.24 6.02
C TRP A 47 -24.28 -5.19 4.85
N LEU A 48 -23.00 -5.67 4.75
CA LEU A 48 -22.51 -6.45 3.61
C LEU A 48 -23.31 -7.72 3.31
N PRO A 49 -23.75 -8.56 4.27
CA PRO A 49 -24.43 -9.81 3.94
C PRO A 49 -25.66 -9.68 3.05
N SER A 50 -26.44 -8.60 3.24
CA SER A 50 -27.60 -8.31 2.40
C SER A 50 -27.26 -7.55 1.11
N HIS A 51 -25.99 -7.09 0.95
CA HIS A 51 -25.54 -6.24 -0.16
C HIS A 51 -24.27 -6.77 -0.84
N ASP A 52 -23.94 -8.03 -0.64
CA ASP A 52 -22.72 -8.62 -1.23
C ASP A 52 -22.72 -8.64 -2.76
N ASN A 53 -23.89 -8.60 -3.39
CA ASN A 53 -24.05 -8.52 -4.84
C ASN A 53 -23.95 -7.08 -5.40
N GLN A 54 -23.86 -6.08 -4.53
CA GLN A 54 -23.73 -4.70 -4.98
C GLN A 54 -22.36 -4.44 -5.64
N PRO A 55 -22.29 -3.50 -6.60
CA PRO A 55 -21.04 -3.06 -7.20
C PRO A 55 -20.02 -2.60 -6.15
N LEU A 56 -18.73 -2.77 -6.45
CA LEU A 56 -17.65 -2.35 -5.56
C LEU A 56 -17.73 -0.86 -5.19
N ALA A 57 -18.13 -0.01 -6.13
CA ALA A 57 -18.30 1.43 -5.89
C ALA A 57 -19.28 1.72 -4.75
N VAL A 58 -20.43 1.03 -4.75
CA VAL A 58 -21.46 1.18 -3.70
C VAL A 58 -20.90 0.76 -2.34
N LYS A 59 -20.16 -0.37 -2.30
CA LYS A 59 -19.52 -0.86 -1.07
C LYS A 59 -18.44 0.10 -0.56
N LEU A 60 -17.68 0.72 -1.46
CA LEU A 60 -16.67 1.72 -1.10
C LEU A 60 -17.32 2.98 -0.52
N LYS A 61 -18.39 3.49 -1.14
CA LYS A 61 -19.13 4.64 -0.62
C LYS A 61 -19.64 4.37 0.78
N LYS A 62 -20.19 3.18 1.03
CA LYS A 62 -20.63 2.77 2.37
C LYS A 62 -19.51 2.76 3.39
N LEU A 63 -18.31 2.31 2.99
CA LEU A 63 -17.13 2.38 3.86
C LEU A 63 -16.68 3.82 4.10
N MET A 64 -16.68 4.66 3.07
CA MET A 64 -16.29 6.07 3.17
C MET A 64 -17.19 6.87 4.11
N GLU A 65 -18.50 6.61 4.10
CA GLU A 65 -19.45 7.18 5.06
C GLU A 65 -19.06 6.93 6.52
N GLY A 66 -18.52 5.73 6.81
CA GLY A 66 -18.06 5.37 8.16
C GLY A 66 -16.72 5.98 8.54
N ILE A 67 -15.86 6.29 7.55
CA ILE A 67 -14.52 6.86 7.80
C ILE A 67 -14.59 8.38 8.01
N ALA A 68 -15.42 9.06 7.24
CA ALA A 68 -15.52 10.51 7.23
C ALA A 68 -16.99 10.96 7.27
N PRO A 69 -17.68 10.73 8.41
CA PRO A 69 -19.09 11.07 8.53
C PRO A 69 -19.37 12.58 8.36
N ASP A 70 -18.37 13.42 8.69
CA ASP A 70 -18.50 14.88 8.65
C ASP A 70 -17.80 15.54 7.44
N ALA A 71 -17.25 14.75 6.52
CA ALA A 71 -16.53 15.29 5.34
C ALA A 71 -17.41 16.20 4.46
N SER A 72 -18.73 15.98 4.46
CA SER A 72 -19.70 16.81 3.76
C SER A 72 -20.01 18.13 4.49
N ALA A 73 -19.77 18.20 5.79
CA ALA A 73 -20.13 19.38 6.60
C ALA A 73 -19.03 20.45 6.62
N SER A 74 -17.76 20.08 6.42
CA SER A 74 -16.60 20.99 6.59
C SER A 74 -16.06 21.58 5.28
N GLY A 75 -16.54 21.15 4.10
CA GLY A 75 -16.05 21.65 2.81
C GLY A 75 -14.58 21.33 2.51
N SER A 76 -13.89 20.61 3.39
CA SER A 76 -12.49 20.22 3.16
C SER A 76 -12.43 18.94 2.34
N ALA A 77 -11.59 18.94 1.30
CA ALA A 77 -11.31 17.74 0.49
C ALA A 77 -10.68 16.67 1.37
N SER A 78 -11.39 15.58 1.61
CA SER A 78 -10.90 14.44 2.39
C SER A 78 -10.53 13.30 1.46
N TRP A 79 -9.34 12.74 1.65
CA TRP A 79 -8.89 11.56 0.92
C TRP A 79 -9.01 10.32 1.79
N VAL A 80 -9.56 9.26 1.22
CA VAL A 80 -9.54 7.92 1.82
C VAL A 80 -8.47 7.10 1.12
N VAL A 81 -7.50 6.59 1.90
CA VAL A 81 -6.37 5.84 1.37
C VAL A 81 -6.62 4.34 1.47
N GLU A 82 -6.62 3.66 0.34
CA GLU A 82 -6.62 2.20 0.25
C GLU A 82 -5.22 1.72 -0.13
N SER A 83 -4.59 0.92 0.73
CA SER A 83 -3.27 0.35 0.48
C SER A 83 -3.35 -1.12 0.10
N TYR A 84 -2.99 -1.45 -1.13
CA TYR A 84 -3.01 -2.83 -1.60
C TYR A 84 -1.86 -3.16 -2.57
N GLN A 85 -1.26 -4.36 -2.41
CA GLN A 85 -0.07 -4.71 -3.16
C GLN A 85 -0.33 -5.34 -4.54
N ASP A 86 -1.43 -6.06 -4.72
CA ASP A 86 -1.63 -6.93 -5.87
C ASP A 86 -2.99 -6.72 -6.58
N ASP A 87 -3.76 -5.70 -6.21
CA ASP A 87 -5.10 -5.50 -6.72
C ASP A 87 -5.20 -4.21 -7.53
N PHE A 88 -5.49 -4.35 -8.83
CA PHE A 88 -5.65 -3.24 -9.75
C PHE A 88 -7.11 -2.91 -10.05
N LYS A 89 -8.04 -3.26 -9.17
CA LYS A 89 -9.45 -3.01 -9.42
C LYS A 89 -9.82 -1.55 -9.24
N LEU A 90 -9.31 -0.89 -8.18
CA LEU A 90 -9.62 0.51 -7.92
C LEU A 90 -9.20 1.46 -9.05
N PRO A 91 -7.98 1.37 -9.61
CA PRO A 91 -7.60 2.22 -10.74
C PRO A 91 -8.49 2.06 -11.98
N PHE A 92 -9.14 0.90 -12.14
CA PHE A 92 -10.04 0.61 -13.25
C PHE A 92 -11.52 0.77 -12.89
N LEU A 93 -11.82 1.26 -11.68
CA LEU A 93 -13.19 1.52 -11.29
C LEU A 93 -13.72 2.75 -12.02
N GLU A 94 -14.80 2.55 -12.77
CA GLU A 94 -15.53 3.60 -13.48
C GLU A 94 -16.73 4.03 -12.67
N ASP A 95 -16.58 5.05 -11.86
CA ASP A 95 -17.67 5.68 -11.12
C ASP A 95 -17.43 7.20 -11.10
N PRO A 96 -18.28 8.01 -11.73
CA PRO A 96 -18.09 9.46 -11.85
C PRO A 96 -18.19 10.20 -10.50
N SER A 97 -18.75 9.58 -9.49
CA SER A 97 -18.85 10.15 -8.14
C SER A 97 -17.62 9.89 -7.26
N LEU A 98 -16.63 9.11 -7.75
CA LEU A 98 -15.42 8.80 -7.05
C LEU A 98 -14.20 9.37 -7.79
N GLU A 99 -13.54 10.35 -7.21
CA GLU A 99 -12.23 10.78 -7.68
C GLU A 99 -11.18 9.75 -7.21
N ILE A 100 -10.50 9.11 -8.16
CA ILE A 100 -9.48 8.11 -7.87
C ILE A 100 -8.14 8.62 -8.36
N ARG A 101 -7.17 8.74 -7.45
CA ARG A 101 -5.76 9.01 -7.73
C ARG A 101 -4.91 7.84 -7.26
N VAL A 102 -3.89 7.48 -8.00
CA VAL A 102 -3.06 6.31 -7.73
C VAL A 102 -1.66 6.72 -7.29
N ILE A 103 -1.24 6.29 -6.11
CA ILE A 103 0.15 6.41 -5.65
C ILE A 103 0.83 5.06 -5.85
N HIS A 104 1.76 4.99 -6.79
CA HIS A 104 2.54 3.78 -7.08
C HIS A 104 3.84 3.81 -6.27
N LEU A 105 3.81 3.24 -5.08
CA LEU A 105 4.97 3.12 -4.21
C LEU A 105 5.83 1.92 -4.63
N THR A 106 7.08 2.19 -5.01
CA THR A 106 8.04 1.17 -5.45
C THR A 106 9.32 1.25 -4.62
N ARG A 107 9.83 0.10 -4.18
CA ARG A 107 11.11 -0.02 -3.48
C ARG A 107 12.21 -0.40 -4.46
N ASP A 108 13.45 0.13 -4.24
CA ASP A 108 14.64 -0.25 -5.02
C ASP A 108 14.80 -1.77 -5.08
N VAL A 109 15.09 -2.27 -6.25
CA VAL A 109 15.19 -3.72 -6.51
C VAL A 109 16.19 -4.39 -5.56
N ARG A 110 17.31 -3.74 -5.22
CA ARG A 110 18.36 -4.29 -4.35
C ARG A 110 17.83 -4.49 -2.92
N SER A 111 17.24 -3.45 -2.39
CA SER A 111 16.61 -3.43 -1.07
C SER A 111 15.44 -4.43 -0.98
N TRP A 112 14.63 -4.51 -2.04
CA TRP A 112 13.51 -5.44 -2.10
C TRP A 112 13.96 -6.90 -2.18
N VAL A 113 14.95 -7.23 -3.04
CA VAL A 113 15.53 -8.58 -3.17
C VAL A 113 16.13 -9.02 -1.85
N HIS A 114 16.90 -8.15 -1.17
CA HIS A 114 17.46 -8.43 0.15
C HIS A 114 16.38 -8.77 1.16
N SER A 115 15.37 -7.90 1.28
CA SER A 115 14.25 -8.08 2.22
C SER A 115 13.50 -9.39 1.99
N ARG A 116 13.25 -9.76 0.73
CA ARG A 116 12.56 -11.02 0.38
C ARG A 116 13.40 -12.26 0.66
N SER A 117 14.69 -12.21 0.39
CA SER A 117 15.61 -13.30 0.69
C SER A 117 15.77 -13.52 2.20
N ARG A 118 15.80 -12.43 2.99
CA ARG A 118 15.81 -12.48 4.45
C ARG A 118 14.52 -13.08 5.02
N ASP A 119 13.37 -12.64 4.53
CA ASP A 119 12.05 -13.13 4.97
C ASP A 119 11.86 -14.62 4.62
N GLY A 120 12.31 -15.03 3.44
CA GLY A 120 12.33 -16.44 3.04
C GLY A 120 13.16 -17.32 3.99
N ARG A 121 14.36 -16.89 4.34
CA ARG A 121 15.25 -17.60 5.29
C ARG A 121 14.63 -17.72 6.67
N LYS A 122 14.04 -16.64 7.19
CA LYS A 122 13.35 -16.67 8.49
C LYS A 122 12.17 -17.65 8.54
N ARG A 123 11.60 -17.97 7.38
CA ARG A 123 10.47 -18.92 7.25
C ARG A 123 10.91 -20.32 6.85
N GLY A 124 12.21 -20.63 6.85
CA GLY A 124 12.74 -21.92 6.44
C GLY A 124 12.69 -22.18 4.92
N HIS A 125 12.42 -21.16 4.11
CA HIS A 125 12.42 -21.25 2.65
C HIS A 125 13.65 -20.56 2.08
N TRP A 126 14.61 -21.36 1.64
CA TRP A 126 15.72 -20.81 0.89
C TRP A 126 15.28 -20.52 -0.55
N LEU A 127 15.27 -19.24 -0.91
CA LEU A 127 15.01 -18.81 -2.28
C LEU A 127 16.31 -18.25 -2.86
N PRO A 128 16.81 -18.82 -3.99
CA PRO A 128 17.91 -18.20 -4.73
C PRO A 128 17.60 -16.73 -5.03
N GLY A 129 18.58 -15.84 -4.86
CA GLY A 129 18.37 -14.39 -4.97
C GLY A 129 17.83 -13.92 -6.32
N PHE A 130 18.04 -14.70 -7.41
CA PHE A 130 17.49 -14.38 -8.74
C PHE A 130 15.95 -14.55 -8.81
N ILE A 131 15.34 -15.39 -7.96
CA ILE A 131 13.86 -15.55 -7.94
C ILE A 131 13.18 -14.27 -7.46
N PRO A 132 13.55 -13.68 -6.31
CA PRO A 132 13.07 -12.35 -5.95
C PRO A 132 13.34 -11.29 -7.02
N LEU A 133 14.52 -11.29 -7.63
CA LEU A 133 14.89 -10.36 -8.69
C LEU A 133 13.93 -10.42 -9.88
N LEU A 134 13.72 -11.62 -10.44
CA LEU A 134 12.80 -11.85 -11.54
C LEU A 134 11.37 -11.48 -11.17
N ARG A 135 10.96 -11.79 -9.95
CA ARG A 135 9.63 -11.44 -9.44
C ARG A 135 9.46 -9.92 -9.36
N TRP A 136 10.45 -9.18 -8.83
CA TRP A 136 10.41 -7.72 -8.78
C TRP A 136 10.24 -7.13 -10.19
N TRP A 137 11.07 -7.59 -11.14
CA TRP A 137 11.03 -7.11 -12.52
C TRP A 137 9.67 -7.35 -13.17
N ARG A 138 9.18 -8.60 -13.14
CA ARG A 138 7.89 -8.96 -13.76
C ARG A 138 6.72 -8.19 -13.13
N MET A 139 6.73 -8.09 -11.83
CA MET A 139 5.67 -7.39 -11.09
C MET A 139 5.70 -5.90 -11.41
N SER A 140 6.87 -5.26 -11.33
CA SER A 140 7.02 -3.83 -11.60
C SER A 140 6.69 -3.48 -13.05
N ALA A 141 7.13 -4.30 -14.02
CA ALA A 141 6.79 -4.09 -15.42
C ALA A 141 5.27 -4.25 -15.68
N ARG A 142 4.65 -5.26 -15.07
CA ARG A 142 3.19 -5.46 -15.15
C ARG A 142 2.42 -4.29 -14.54
N HIS A 143 2.82 -3.84 -13.36
CA HIS A 143 2.19 -2.70 -12.69
C HIS A 143 2.29 -1.44 -13.54
N GLU A 144 3.47 -1.14 -14.06
CA GLU A 144 3.67 0.02 -14.93
C GLU A 144 2.77 -0.04 -16.18
N MET A 145 2.69 -1.21 -16.81
CA MET A 145 1.82 -1.40 -17.97
C MET A 145 0.33 -1.19 -17.62
N GLN A 146 -0.12 -1.71 -16.48
CA GLN A 146 -1.50 -1.56 -16.02
C GLN A 146 -1.82 -0.11 -15.67
N LEU A 147 -0.92 0.57 -14.95
CA LEU A 147 -1.10 1.96 -14.55
C LEU A 147 -1.09 2.93 -15.74
N ASN A 148 -0.32 2.64 -16.76
CA ASN A 148 -0.34 3.44 -18.00
C ASN A 148 -1.67 3.28 -18.79
N ARG A 149 -2.45 2.24 -18.50
CA ARG A 149 -3.75 1.94 -19.14
C ARG A 149 -4.95 2.33 -18.31
N CYS A 150 -4.78 2.64 -17.03
CA CYS A 150 -5.93 2.86 -16.13
C CYS A 150 -6.67 4.19 -16.35
N GLY A 151 -6.08 5.12 -17.12
CA GLY A 151 -6.69 6.44 -17.37
C GLY A 151 -6.81 7.35 -16.15
N LYS A 152 -6.26 6.95 -14.99
CA LYS A 152 -6.29 7.74 -13.76
C LYS A 152 -4.96 8.47 -13.54
N PRO A 153 -4.96 9.61 -12.82
CA PRO A 153 -3.72 10.26 -12.41
C PRO A 153 -2.87 9.31 -11.56
N VAL A 154 -1.59 9.17 -11.91
CA VAL A 154 -0.63 8.29 -11.20
C VAL A 154 0.57 9.08 -10.72
N PHE A 155 0.79 9.08 -9.41
CA PHE A 155 2.00 9.59 -8.77
C PHE A 155 2.97 8.44 -8.50
N ARG A 156 4.17 8.50 -9.07
CA ARG A 156 5.22 7.51 -8.82
C ARG A 156 6.06 7.96 -7.63
N LEU A 157 6.17 7.10 -6.65
CA LEU A 157 6.83 7.35 -5.38
C LEU A 157 7.84 6.23 -5.10
N GLY A 158 9.12 6.60 -5.00
CA GLY A 158 10.14 5.68 -4.53
C GLY A 158 10.18 5.63 -3.00
N TYR A 159 10.25 4.42 -2.42
CA TYR A 159 10.48 4.29 -0.98
C TYR A 159 11.78 4.98 -0.55
N GLU A 160 12.83 4.85 -1.35
CA GLU A 160 14.12 5.46 -1.10
C GLU A 160 14.08 6.99 -1.21
N GLU A 161 13.29 7.53 -2.15
CA GLU A 161 13.06 8.99 -2.24
C GLU A 161 12.36 9.51 -0.98
N LEU A 162 11.30 8.81 -0.55
CA LEU A 162 10.56 9.18 0.66
C LEU A 162 11.45 9.07 1.91
N ALA A 163 12.21 7.99 2.04
CA ALA A 163 13.00 7.72 3.23
C ALA A 163 14.24 8.65 3.36
N LEU A 164 14.86 9.04 2.24
CA LEU A 164 16.06 9.87 2.21
C LEU A 164 15.77 11.39 2.10
N ARG A 165 14.61 11.75 1.57
CA ARG A 165 14.17 13.14 1.38
C ARG A 165 12.67 13.27 1.70
N PRO A 166 12.27 12.98 2.95
CA PRO A 166 10.86 12.88 3.29
C PRO A 166 10.11 14.18 3.04
N GLU A 167 10.61 15.31 3.49
CA GLU A 167 9.94 16.59 3.33
C GLU A 167 9.73 16.96 1.85
N GLN A 168 10.79 16.91 1.04
CA GLN A 168 10.70 17.23 -0.38
C GLN A 168 9.70 16.33 -1.10
N THR A 169 9.70 15.03 -0.74
CA THR A 169 8.84 14.04 -1.37
C THR A 169 7.39 14.22 -0.96
N LEU A 170 7.15 14.49 0.34
CA LEU A 170 5.80 14.74 0.86
C LEU A 170 5.22 16.04 0.34
N ARG A 171 5.99 17.13 0.24
CA ARG A 171 5.52 18.38 -0.37
C ARG A 171 5.03 18.14 -1.81
N ARG A 172 5.82 17.46 -2.63
CA ARG A 172 5.41 17.09 -4.00
C ARG A 172 4.14 16.23 -4.05
N LEU A 173 3.98 15.31 -3.08
CA LEU A 173 2.79 14.48 -2.98
C LEU A 173 1.57 15.31 -2.57
N CYS A 174 1.74 16.21 -1.61
CA CYS A 174 0.69 17.11 -1.15
C CYS A 174 0.24 18.04 -2.29
N ASP A 175 1.18 18.66 -3.01
CA ASP A 175 0.88 19.49 -4.19
C ASP A 175 0.05 18.71 -5.23
N TRP A 176 0.44 17.44 -5.50
CA TRP A 176 -0.26 16.61 -6.45
C TRP A 176 -1.67 16.19 -5.96
N LEU A 177 -1.87 16.05 -4.65
CA LEU A 177 -3.17 15.75 -4.03
C LEU A 177 -4.01 17.00 -3.78
N ASN A 178 -3.44 18.18 -4.00
CA ASN A 178 -4.02 19.47 -3.63
C ASN A 178 -4.31 19.56 -2.12
N LEU A 179 -3.29 19.17 -1.32
CA LEU A 179 -3.29 19.21 0.13
C LEU A 179 -2.19 20.16 0.63
N GLU A 180 -2.41 20.78 1.77
CA GLU A 180 -1.35 21.51 2.47
C GLU A 180 -0.38 20.55 3.13
N PHE A 181 0.93 20.86 3.02
CA PHE A 181 1.96 20.11 3.74
C PHE A 181 1.97 20.55 5.21
N ALA A 182 1.96 19.56 6.11
CA ALA A 182 2.13 19.78 7.54
C ALA A 182 3.40 19.07 8.04
N GLU A 183 4.20 19.74 8.88
CA GLU A 183 5.42 19.14 9.46
C GLU A 183 5.15 17.85 10.24
N ALA A 184 3.97 17.71 10.83
CA ALA A 184 3.53 16.48 11.47
C ALA A 184 3.56 15.25 10.55
N MET A 185 3.56 15.44 9.21
CA MET A 185 3.70 14.35 8.25
C MET A 185 5.10 13.73 8.25
N LEU A 186 6.12 14.44 8.75
CA LEU A 186 7.50 13.95 8.88
C LEU A 186 7.67 13.00 10.05
N ALA A 187 6.81 13.12 11.05
CA ALA A 187 6.73 12.23 12.19
C ALA A 187 5.34 11.57 12.20
N PRO A 188 5.10 10.56 11.34
CA PRO A 188 3.81 9.89 11.29
C PRO A 188 3.50 9.30 12.67
N VAL A 189 2.53 9.89 13.33
CA VAL A 189 2.29 9.64 14.75
C VAL A 189 1.52 8.34 14.92
N ALA A 190 1.83 7.67 16.01
CA ALA A 190 1.02 6.61 16.61
C ALA A 190 -0.46 6.99 16.88
N GLN A 191 -0.84 8.22 16.63
CA GLN A 191 -2.18 8.78 16.85
C GLN A 191 -3.05 8.82 15.59
N SER A 192 -2.65 8.19 14.49
CA SER A 192 -3.56 8.13 13.35
C SER A 192 -4.77 7.28 13.74
N SER A 193 -5.95 7.87 13.68
CA SER A 193 -7.24 7.19 13.86
C SER A 193 -7.53 6.20 12.70
N SER A 194 -6.52 5.45 12.27
CA SER A 194 -6.62 4.55 11.15
C SER A 194 -7.45 3.30 11.52
N HIS A 195 -8.26 2.84 10.56
CA HIS A 195 -9.06 1.63 10.70
C HIS A 195 -8.64 0.57 9.69
N ILE A 196 -7.42 0.04 9.86
CA ILE A 196 -6.80 -0.91 8.93
C ILE A 196 -6.99 -2.34 9.44
N LEU A 197 -7.67 -3.18 8.66
CA LEU A 197 -7.89 -4.60 8.96
C LEU A 197 -6.85 -5.54 8.32
N ALA A 198 -6.14 -5.08 7.30
CA ALA A 198 -5.19 -5.88 6.55
C ALA A 198 -3.89 -5.12 6.32
N GLY A 199 -2.76 -5.82 6.28
CA GLY A 199 -1.46 -5.21 6.03
C GLY A 199 -0.34 -5.82 6.87
N ASN A 200 0.81 -5.17 6.92
CA ASN A 200 1.96 -5.63 7.69
C ASN A 200 1.69 -5.47 9.21
N ARG A 201 2.30 -6.35 10.03
CA ARG A 201 2.23 -6.28 11.50
C ARG A 201 2.82 -4.99 12.07
N VAL A 202 3.71 -4.33 11.35
CA VAL A 202 4.28 -3.02 11.71
C VAL A 202 3.20 -1.96 12.00
N ARG A 203 2.00 -2.11 11.45
CA ARG A 203 0.87 -1.21 11.74
C ARG A 203 0.42 -1.20 13.21
N PHE A 204 0.80 -2.23 13.98
CA PHE A 204 0.54 -2.30 15.42
C PHE A 204 1.76 -1.94 16.27
N ASP A 205 2.87 -1.59 15.64
CA ASP A 205 4.13 -1.22 16.28
C ASP A 205 4.27 0.31 16.24
N ALA A 206 3.91 0.95 17.34
CA ALA A 206 3.88 2.41 17.44
C ALA A 206 5.28 3.02 17.27
N GLU A 207 6.34 2.35 17.75
CA GLU A 207 7.70 2.86 17.63
C GLU A 207 8.18 2.85 16.18
N ARG A 208 7.93 1.75 15.46
CA ARG A 208 8.30 1.64 14.03
C ARG A 208 7.40 2.47 13.12
N GLY A 209 6.19 2.77 13.55
CA GLY A 209 5.25 3.60 12.81
C GLY A 209 5.51 5.10 12.93
N SER A 210 6.31 5.53 13.92
CA SER A 210 6.51 6.95 14.26
C SER A 210 7.64 7.65 13.51
N THR A 211 8.44 6.94 12.74
CA THR A 211 9.59 7.52 12.04
C THR A 211 9.70 7.06 10.59
N ILE A 212 10.03 8.01 9.73
CA ILE A 212 10.43 7.70 8.35
C ILE A 212 11.94 7.42 8.39
N TYR A 213 12.34 6.18 8.11
CA TYR A 213 13.75 5.79 8.10
C TYR A 213 14.10 5.01 6.83
N TYR A 214 15.36 5.07 6.45
CA TYR A 214 15.90 4.30 5.35
C TYR A 214 16.49 2.98 5.83
N ASP A 215 15.93 1.86 5.37
CA ASP A 215 16.48 0.52 5.62
C ASP A 215 17.67 0.26 4.68
N ALA A 216 18.89 0.46 5.21
CA ALA A 216 20.14 0.32 4.49
C ALA A 216 20.79 -1.08 4.67
N GLU A 217 20.16 -2.05 5.32
CA GLU A 217 20.74 -3.36 5.62
C GLU A 217 21.34 -4.07 4.38
N TRP A 218 20.73 -3.87 3.22
CA TRP A 218 21.19 -4.48 1.97
C TRP A 218 22.59 -3.98 1.55
N MET A 219 23.02 -2.80 2.00
CA MET A 219 24.36 -2.23 1.68
C MET A 219 25.48 -2.92 2.43
N ALA A 220 25.22 -3.45 3.62
CA ALA A 220 26.21 -4.12 4.45
C ALA A 220 26.52 -5.57 3.99
N MET A 221 25.73 -6.09 3.04
CA MET A 221 25.93 -7.44 2.53
C MET A 221 26.98 -7.44 1.42
N GLY A 222 27.94 -8.37 1.50
CA GLY A 222 28.94 -8.61 0.46
C GLY A 222 28.31 -8.94 -0.91
N ALA A 223 29.11 -9.28 -1.90
CA ALA A 223 28.66 -9.55 -3.26
C ALA A 223 27.46 -10.50 -3.28
N SER A 224 26.30 -9.96 -3.62
CA SER A 224 25.03 -10.67 -3.63
C SER A 224 24.27 -10.36 -4.90
N VAL A 225 23.28 -11.21 -5.23
CA VAL A 225 22.39 -10.97 -6.37
C VAL A 225 21.70 -9.59 -6.27
N ALA A 226 21.45 -9.13 -5.05
CA ALA A 226 20.89 -7.80 -4.83
C ALA A 226 21.82 -6.70 -5.36
N GLN A 227 23.12 -6.77 -5.09
CA GLN A 227 24.08 -5.76 -5.54
C GLN A 227 24.30 -5.82 -7.06
N LEU A 228 24.29 -7.01 -7.63
CA LEU A 228 24.44 -7.21 -9.07
C LEU A 228 23.16 -6.90 -9.87
N ALA A 229 22.05 -6.69 -9.20
CA ALA A 229 20.74 -6.48 -9.86
C ALA A 229 20.77 -5.35 -10.91
N LEU A 230 21.50 -4.27 -10.65
CA LEU A 230 21.58 -3.13 -11.56
C LEU A 230 22.64 -3.28 -12.67
N ALA A 231 23.39 -4.36 -12.69
CA ALA A 231 24.29 -4.66 -13.80
C ALA A 231 23.53 -5.02 -15.10
N TRP A 232 22.25 -5.39 -14.99
CA TRP A 232 21.38 -5.61 -16.15
C TRP A 232 20.68 -4.30 -16.56
N PRO A 233 21.04 -3.70 -17.74
CA PRO A 233 20.59 -2.37 -18.12
C PRO A 233 19.06 -2.18 -18.17
N PRO A 234 18.23 -3.10 -18.68
CA PRO A 234 16.78 -2.96 -18.67
C PRO A 234 16.20 -2.87 -17.25
N LEU A 235 16.75 -3.64 -16.31
CA LEU A 235 16.33 -3.62 -14.92
C LEU A 235 16.76 -2.31 -14.24
N ALA A 236 17.99 -1.86 -14.51
CA ALA A 236 18.50 -0.59 -13.98
C ALA A 236 17.65 0.59 -14.47
N ALA A 237 17.27 0.60 -15.76
CA ALA A 237 16.41 1.62 -16.34
C ALA A 237 15.00 1.63 -15.69
N LEU A 238 14.40 0.44 -15.50
CA LEU A 238 13.11 0.33 -14.84
C LEU A 238 13.19 0.77 -13.37
N ASN A 239 14.20 0.31 -12.63
CA ASN A 239 14.42 0.69 -11.24
C ASN A 239 14.58 2.22 -11.09
N ARG A 240 15.40 2.84 -11.96
CA ARG A 240 15.59 4.30 -11.95
C ARG A 240 14.29 5.04 -12.22
N ARG A 241 13.51 4.57 -13.17
CA ARG A 241 12.24 5.20 -13.55
C ARG A 241 11.21 5.14 -12.44
N LEU A 242 11.11 4.02 -11.72
CA LEU A 242 10.08 3.80 -10.72
C LEU A 242 10.46 4.33 -9.33
N VAL A 243 11.74 4.25 -8.97
CA VAL A 243 12.21 4.55 -7.60
C VAL A 243 12.78 5.96 -7.49
N TYR A 244 13.38 6.48 -8.55
CA TYR A 244 14.06 7.78 -8.53
C TYR A 244 13.42 8.75 -9.53
N SER A 245 12.11 8.83 -9.50
CA SER A 245 11.30 9.61 -10.45
C SER A 245 11.53 11.13 -10.36
N ALA A 246 11.88 11.61 -9.17
CA ALA A 246 12.15 13.04 -8.93
C ALA A 246 13.38 13.59 -9.69
N LYS A 247 14.32 12.74 -10.08
CA LYS A 247 15.55 13.16 -10.80
C LYS A 247 15.33 13.45 -12.28
N ARG A 248 14.10 13.37 -12.79
CA ARG A 248 13.77 13.52 -14.21
C ARG A 248 13.10 14.85 -14.59
N ARG A 249 13.03 15.78 -13.65
CA ARG A 249 12.51 17.15 -13.92
C ARG A 249 13.63 18.15 -13.89
#